data_94b2ef0082d3fef342fce4231e59c824
#
_entry.id   94b2ef0082d3fef342fce4231e59c824
#
_cell.length_a   1.000
_cell.length_b   1.000
_cell.length_c   1.000
_cell.angle_alpha   90.00
_cell.angle_beta   90.00
_cell.angle_gamma   90.00
#
_symmetry.space_group_name_H-M   'P 1'
#
loop_
_entity.id
_entity.type
_entity.pdbx_description
1 polymer ?
#
loop_
_entity_poly.entity_id
_entity_poly.type
_entity_poly.pdbx_seq_one_letter_code
_entity_poly.pdbx_strand_id
1 'polypeptide(L)'
;MMIKRMLTPLLLAASALLVGCGGTAPKRNMAAYEAANPRSIVVVPVVNKSLDVDASNYVLTALPVPVAEKGYYVFPVNTTKMVLEQEGFYEAERIHEQPPESIAKMFGADAVLFVTINRWDAQYVVLSTTVTVDFDYRLVSKTGEELWKNSQQMRYTPSSNNTGGGALGMLIGAAINAAVARAAPNYMPLTTQANTLALQTGRNPLLDGPYRTQAKKK
;
A
#
# COMPACT_ATOMS: atom_id res chain seq x y z
N MET A 1 -29.90 -22.94 -47.08
CA MET A 1 -30.56 -22.89 -45.77
C MET A 1 -29.78 -23.60 -44.67
N MET A 2 -28.59 -24.16 -44.92
CA MET A 2 -27.74 -24.89 -43.94
C MET A 2 -26.74 -24.06 -43.19
N ILE A 3 -26.30 -22.88 -43.71
CA ILE A 3 -25.27 -22.04 -43.12
C ILE A 3 -25.73 -21.31 -41.84
N LYS A 4 -27.04 -20.98 -41.72
CA LYS A 4 -27.59 -20.33 -40.51
C LYS A 4 -27.64 -21.24 -39.28
N ARG A 5 -27.66 -22.56 -39.43
CA ARG A 5 -27.74 -23.52 -38.30
C ARG A 5 -26.38 -23.82 -37.66
N MET A 6 -25.26 -23.50 -38.32
CA MET A 6 -23.92 -23.72 -37.76
C MET A 6 -23.34 -22.48 -37.06
N LEU A 7 -23.86 -21.27 -37.32
CA LEU A 7 -23.38 -20.04 -36.67
C LEU A 7 -23.86 -19.90 -35.22
N THR A 8 -25.01 -20.44 -34.86
CA THR A 8 -25.54 -20.31 -33.48
C THR A 8 -24.73 -21.07 -32.43
N PRO A 9 -24.25 -22.31 -32.64
CA PRO A 9 -23.42 -22.97 -31.63
C PRO A 9 -22.01 -22.34 -31.52
N LEU A 10 -21.47 -21.73 -32.59
CA LEU A 10 -20.17 -21.06 -32.58
C LEU A 10 -20.23 -19.76 -31.80
N LEU A 11 -21.32 -19.00 -31.85
CA LEU A 11 -21.51 -17.77 -31.04
C LEU A 11 -21.70 -18.11 -29.56
N LEU A 12 -22.37 -19.22 -29.21
CA LEU A 12 -22.54 -19.65 -27.82
C LEU A 12 -21.20 -20.12 -27.20
N ALA A 13 -20.33 -20.76 -27.99
CA ALA A 13 -19.01 -21.19 -27.54
C ALA A 13 -18.05 -20.02 -27.34
N ALA A 14 -18.16 -18.97 -28.14
CA ALA A 14 -17.32 -17.74 -27.99
C ALA A 14 -17.70 -16.92 -26.77
N SER A 15 -18.97 -16.92 -26.33
CA SER A 15 -19.41 -16.21 -25.14
C SER A 15 -18.99 -16.88 -23.81
N ALA A 16 -18.71 -18.20 -23.83
CA ALA A 16 -18.24 -18.93 -22.65
C ALA A 16 -16.76 -18.66 -22.29
N LEU A 17 -15.98 -18.09 -23.21
CA LEU A 17 -14.56 -17.76 -22.98
C LEU A 17 -14.33 -16.39 -22.31
N LEU A 18 -15.37 -15.59 -22.08
CA LEU A 18 -15.30 -14.26 -21.44
C LEU A 18 -15.49 -14.28 -19.92
N VAL A 19 -15.67 -15.45 -19.30
CA VAL A 19 -15.88 -15.59 -17.85
C VAL A 19 -14.58 -16.00 -17.17
N GLY A 20 -13.57 -15.13 -17.15
CA GLY A 20 -12.32 -15.56 -16.54
C GLY A 20 -11.28 -14.52 -16.25
N CYS A 21 -11.60 -13.43 -15.56
CA CYS A 21 -10.60 -12.60 -14.88
C CYS A 21 -11.20 -11.84 -13.69
N GLY A 22 -11.97 -12.54 -12.86
CA GLY A 22 -12.36 -12.05 -11.54
C GLY A 22 -11.30 -12.47 -10.53
N GLY A 23 -10.16 -11.79 -10.46
CA GLY A 23 -9.26 -11.93 -9.32
C GLY A 23 -10.06 -11.66 -8.05
N THR A 24 -10.32 -12.70 -7.25
CA THR A 24 -10.99 -12.57 -5.96
C THR A 24 -10.11 -11.68 -5.08
N ALA A 25 -10.64 -10.50 -4.71
CA ALA A 25 -9.98 -9.67 -3.70
C ALA A 25 -9.73 -10.53 -2.44
N PRO A 26 -8.56 -10.39 -1.79
CA PRO A 26 -8.26 -11.16 -0.58
C PRO A 26 -9.40 -10.96 0.42
N LYS A 27 -9.98 -12.06 0.91
CA LYS A 27 -11.05 -12.02 1.91
C LYS A 27 -10.49 -11.41 3.19
N ARG A 28 -11.09 -10.30 3.62
CA ARG A 28 -10.82 -9.76 4.97
C ARG A 28 -11.35 -10.71 6.02
N ASN A 29 -10.61 -10.90 7.08
CA ASN A 29 -11.14 -11.55 8.27
C ASN A 29 -11.92 -10.53 9.09
N MET A 30 -13.19 -10.30 8.70
CA MET A 30 -14.06 -9.32 9.37
C MET A 30 -14.28 -9.67 10.83
N ALA A 31 -14.46 -10.96 11.15
CA ALA A 31 -14.67 -11.42 12.52
C ALA A 31 -13.45 -11.10 13.43
N ALA A 32 -12.23 -11.35 12.92
CA ALA A 32 -11.01 -10.99 13.63
C ALA A 32 -10.89 -9.47 13.83
N TYR A 33 -11.24 -8.70 12.80
CA TYR A 33 -11.17 -7.25 12.86
C TYR A 33 -12.17 -6.68 13.88
N GLU A 34 -13.40 -7.17 13.88
CA GLU A 34 -14.45 -6.78 14.83
C GLU A 34 -14.09 -7.19 16.26
N ALA A 35 -13.55 -8.40 16.45
CA ALA A 35 -13.11 -8.88 17.76
C ALA A 35 -11.92 -8.06 18.31
N ALA A 36 -10.95 -7.73 17.45
CA ALA A 36 -9.78 -6.94 17.83
C ALA A 36 -10.13 -5.48 18.09
N ASN A 37 -11.10 -4.93 17.34
CA ASN A 37 -11.56 -3.53 17.40
C ASN A 37 -10.42 -2.53 17.64
N PRO A 38 -9.40 -2.48 16.78
CA PRO A 38 -8.18 -1.71 17.04
C PRO A 38 -8.50 -0.21 17.05
N ARG A 39 -7.97 0.49 18.04
CA ARG A 39 -8.08 1.95 18.20
C ARG A 39 -6.78 2.66 17.88
N SER A 40 -5.66 1.96 18.13
CA SER A 40 -4.31 2.45 17.96
C SER A 40 -3.47 1.50 17.12
N ILE A 41 -2.63 2.08 16.26
CA ILE A 41 -1.73 1.34 15.38
C ILE A 41 -0.31 1.87 15.57
N VAL A 42 0.63 0.98 15.90
CA VAL A 42 2.05 1.27 15.83
C VAL A 42 2.56 0.85 14.45
N VAL A 43 3.22 1.78 13.76
CA VAL A 43 3.90 1.54 12.49
C VAL A 43 5.36 1.27 12.80
N VAL A 44 5.83 0.07 12.50
CA VAL A 44 7.23 -0.30 12.74
C VAL A 44 8.12 0.07 11.55
N PRO A 45 9.46 0.15 11.74
CA PRO A 45 10.41 0.36 10.64
C PRO A 45 10.15 -0.55 9.45
N VAL A 46 10.27 0.03 8.25
CA VAL A 46 9.88 -0.61 6.98
C VAL A 46 11.03 -1.48 6.48
N VAL A 47 10.75 -2.74 6.16
CA VAL A 47 11.71 -3.63 5.50
C VAL A 47 11.94 -3.18 4.07
N ASN A 48 13.21 -3.07 3.67
CA ASN A 48 13.61 -2.57 2.36
C ASN A 48 14.36 -3.63 1.55
N LYS A 49 13.72 -4.15 0.52
CA LYS A 49 14.34 -5.09 -0.44
C LYS A 49 14.87 -4.39 -1.69
N SER A 50 14.84 -3.05 -1.74
CA SER A 50 15.40 -2.28 -2.85
C SER A 50 16.87 -1.95 -2.64
N LEU A 51 17.49 -1.35 -3.66
CA LEU A 51 18.89 -0.90 -3.58
C LEU A 51 19.04 0.52 -3.00
N ASP A 52 17.94 1.25 -2.85
CA ASP A 52 17.93 2.61 -2.31
C ASP A 52 17.87 2.55 -0.79
N VAL A 53 18.96 2.91 -0.12
CA VAL A 53 19.08 2.83 1.34
C VAL A 53 18.13 3.77 2.10
N ASP A 54 17.67 4.83 1.45
CA ASP A 54 16.79 5.83 2.05
C ASP A 54 15.29 5.48 1.88
N ALA A 55 14.97 4.50 1.03
CA ALA A 55 13.59 4.14 0.69
C ALA A 55 12.73 3.84 1.93
N SER A 56 13.27 3.10 2.91
CA SER A 56 12.55 2.77 4.15
C SER A 56 12.14 4.02 4.94
N ASN A 57 13.00 5.03 5.04
CA ASN A 57 12.70 6.26 5.76
C ASN A 57 11.62 7.07 5.03
N TYR A 58 11.68 7.14 3.69
CA TYR A 58 10.66 7.83 2.89
C TYR A 58 9.29 7.16 3.04
N VAL A 59 9.21 5.84 2.94
CA VAL A 59 7.95 5.12 3.09
C VAL A 59 7.44 5.24 4.53
N LEU A 60 8.29 5.03 5.54
CA LEU A 60 7.92 5.13 6.95
C LEU A 60 7.29 6.49 7.30
N THR A 61 7.86 7.58 6.80
CA THR A 61 7.35 8.93 7.07
C THR A 61 6.04 9.24 6.34
N ALA A 62 5.73 8.55 5.25
CA ALA A 62 4.51 8.72 4.48
C ALA A 62 3.31 7.91 5.00
N LEU A 63 3.50 6.97 5.93
CA LEU A 63 2.45 6.08 6.44
C LEU A 63 1.52 6.70 7.49
N PRO A 64 1.98 7.54 8.44
CA PRO A 64 1.14 8.02 9.54
C PRO A 64 -0.12 8.76 9.08
N VAL A 65 0.00 9.62 8.07
CA VAL A 65 -1.11 10.45 7.59
C VAL A 65 -2.27 9.61 7.08
N PRO A 66 -2.09 8.71 6.08
CA PRO A 66 -3.20 7.92 5.57
C PRO A 66 -3.80 6.96 6.60
N VAL A 67 -3.03 6.48 7.59
CA VAL A 67 -3.55 5.65 8.68
C VAL A 67 -4.37 6.48 9.67
N ALA A 68 -3.90 7.68 10.04
CA ALA A 68 -4.63 8.59 10.93
C ALA A 68 -5.93 9.09 10.29
N GLU A 69 -5.94 9.38 8.99
CA GLU A 69 -7.14 9.76 8.23
C GLU A 69 -8.18 8.64 8.15
N LYS A 70 -7.76 7.38 8.33
CA LYS A 70 -8.68 6.25 8.52
C LYS A 70 -9.33 6.23 9.90
N GLY A 71 -8.92 7.11 10.81
CA GLY A 71 -9.49 7.25 12.15
C GLY A 71 -8.83 6.35 13.19
N TYR A 72 -7.54 6.11 13.08
CA TYR A 72 -6.73 5.44 14.10
C TYR A 72 -5.81 6.43 14.80
N TYR A 73 -5.53 6.17 16.08
CA TYR A 73 -4.37 6.78 16.72
C TYR A 73 -3.10 6.11 16.15
N VAL A 74 -2.16 6.91 15.70
CA VAL A 74 -0.88 6.44 15.16
C VAL A 74 0.24 6.91 16.07
N PHE A 75 1.05 5.97 16.56
CA PHE A 75 2.25 6.31 17.34
C PHE A 75 3.26 7.06 16.47
N PRO A 76 3.94 8.09 17.00
CA PRO A 76 4.93 8.84 16.25
C PRO A 76 6.06 7.92 15.78
N VAL A 77 6.26 7.79 14.47
CA VAL A 77 7.17 6.79 13.89
C VAL A 77 8.63 6.97 14.31
N ASN A 78 9.07 8.21 14.52
CA ASN A 78 10.43 8.48 15.01
C ASN A 78 10.61 7.98 16.45
N THR A 79 9.63 8.22 17.33
CA THR A 79 9.64 7.72 18.70
C THR A 79 9.58 6.20 18.73
N THR A 80 8.75 5.60 17.87
CA THR A 80 8.67 4.13 17.71
C THR A 80 10.03 3.56 17.36
N LYS A 81 10.71 4.14 16.36
CA LYS A 81 12.05 3.72 15.96
C LYS A 81 13.05 3.83 17.11
N MET A 82 13.09 4.97 17.80
CA MET A 82 13.98 5.17 18.95
C MET A 82 13.76 4.15 20.07
N VAL A 83 12.53 3.84 20.42
CA VAL A 83 12.21 2.83 21.46
C VAL A 83 12.68 1.45 21.03
N LEU A 84 12.44 1.06 19.78
CA LEU A 84 12.91 -0.23 19.26
C LEU A 84 14.44 -0.31 19.27
N GLU A 85 15.14 0.75 18.89
CA GLU A 85 16.62 0.83 18.95
C GLU A 85 17.14 0.70 20.39
N GLN A 86 16.47 1.32 21.37
CA GLN A 86 16.82 1.18 22.79
C GLN A 86 16.64 -0.25 23.31
N GLU A 87 15.68 -0.99 22.75
CA GLU A 87 15.46 -2.42 23.04
C GLU A 87 16.40 -3.35 22.23
N GLY A 88 17.33 -2.77 21.43
CA GLY A 88 18.33 -3.51 20.65
C GLY A 88 17.87 -3.94 19.26
N PHE A 89 16.72 -3.44 18.78
CA PHE A 89 16.23 -3.70 17.44
C PHE A 89 16.60 -2.58 16.46
N TYR A 90 17.74 -2.72 15.80
CA TYR A 90 18.26 -1.74 14.84
C TYR A 90 17.84 -2.02 13.39
N GLU A 91 17.55 -3.29 13.07
CA GLU A 91 17.24 -3.74 11.71
C GLU A 91 15.75 -4.05 11.57
N ALA A 92 15.14 -3.50 10.50
CA ALA A 92 13.71 -3.68 10.24
C ALA A 92 13.32 -5.15 10.05
N GLU A 93 14.18 -5.95 9.42
CA GLU A 93 13.98 -7.37 9.21
C GLU A 93 13.81 -8.11 10.54
N ARG A 94 14.68 -7.82 11.52
CA ARG A 94 14.62 -8.43 12.85
C ARG A 94 13.38 -8.00 13.63
N ILE A 95 12.90 -6.77 13.41
CA ILE A 95 11.65 -6.29 14.00
C ILE A 95 10.46 -7.07 13.40
N HIS A 96 10.46 -7.30 12.09
CA HIS A 96 9.39 -8.03 11.41
C HIS A 96 9.34 -9.53 11.77
N GLU A 97 10.44 -10.08 12.29
CA GLU A 97 10.53 -11.47 12.80
C GLU A 97 10.00 -11.60 14.24
N GLN A 98 9.85 -10.48 14.97
CA GLN A 98 9.34 -10.53 16.35
C GLN A 98 7.84 -10.88 16.37
N PRO A 99 7.38 -11.55 17.43
CA PRO A 99 5.96 -11.73 17.67
C PRO A 99 5.23 -10.37 17.71
N PRO A 100 4.21 -10.14 16.89
CA PRO A 100 3.47 -8.88 16.88
C PRO A 100 2.91 -8.49 18.25
N GLU A 101 2.55 -9.46 19.07
CA GLU A 101 2.07 -9.29 20.45
C GLU A 101 3.12 -8.60 21.34
N SER A 102 4.38 -8.96 21.17
CA SER A 102 5.50 -8.37 21.94
C SER A 102 5.69 -6.91 21.57
N ILE A 103 5.64 -6.60 20.27
CA ILE A 103 5.72 -5.23 19.77
C ILE A 103 4.51 -4.42 20.24
N ALA A 104 3.30 -4.94 20.06
CA ALA A 104 2.08 -4.26 20.49
C ALA A 104 2.10 -3.96 21.99
N LYS A 105 2.56 -4.91 22.81
CA LYS A 105 2.70 -4.76 24.27
C LYS A 105 3.71 -3.66 24.64
N MET A 106 4.83 -3.57 23.96
CA MET A 106 5.88 -2.57 24.19
C MET A 106 5.33 -1.13 24.09
N PHE A 107 4.45 -0.88 23.13
CA PHE A 107 3.85 0.44 22.90
C PHE A 107 2.46 0.60 23.52
N GLY A 108 1.84 -0.44 24.04
CA GLY A 108 0.44 -0.42 24.44
C GLY A 108 -0.51 -0.25 23.24
N ALA A 109 -0.09 -0.70 22.06
CA ALA A 109 -0.85 -0.59 20.82
C ALA A 109 -1.87 -1.73 20.66
N ASP A 110 -2.98 -1.46 19.96
CA ASP A 110 -3.97 -2.50 19.67
C ASP A 110 -3.61 -3.31 18.42
N ALA A 111 -2.81 -2.73 17.52
CA ALA A 111 -2.33 -3.42 16.32
C ALA A 111 -0.96 -2.89 15.87
N VAL A 112 -0.26 -3.71 15.09
CA VAL A 112 1.05 -3.42 14.50
C VAL A 112 0.90 -3.43 12.99
N LEU A 113 1.35 -2.35 12.33
CA LEU A 113 1.43 -2.26 10.87
C LEU A 113 2.85 -2.54 10.41
N PHE A 114 3.01 -3.61 9.65
CA PHE A 114 4.23 -4.00 8.96
C PHE A 114 4.13 -3.60 7.50
N VAL A 115 5.21 -3.01 6.98
CA VAL A 115 5.31 -2.66 5.55
C VAL A 115 6.65 -3.13 5.01
N THR A 116 6.61 -3.71 3.81
CA THR A 116 7.80 -4.16 3.09
C THR A 116 7.85 -3.48 1.73
N ILE A 117 9.00 -2.92 1.38
CA ILE A 117 9.30 -2.41 0.05
C ILE A 117 9.85 -3.58 -0.77
N ASN A 118 9.09 -4.05 -1.75
CA ASN A 118 9.55 -5.08 -2.69
C ASN A 118 10.29 -4.45 -3.87
N ARG A 119 9.87 -3.24 -4.27
CA ARG A 119 10.46 -2.52 -5.38
C ARG A 119 10.42 -1.01 -5.16
N TRP A 120 11.55 -0.39 -5.49
CA TRP A 120 11.75 1.06 -5.43
C TRP A 120 12.85 1.38 -6.41
N ASP A 121 12.50 1.58 -7.68
CA ASP A 121 13.48 1.78 -8.73
C ASP A 121 13.00 2.75 -9.82
N ALA A 122 13.97 3.28 -10.57
CA ALA A 122 13.76 4.01 -11.79
C ALA A 122 14.53 3.32 -12.92
N GLN A 123 13.82 2.82 -13.91
CA GLN A 123 14.42 2.19 -15.08
C GLN A 123 14.48 3.18 -16.23
N TYR A 124 15.68 3.40 -16.75
CA TYR A 124 15.94 4.22 -17.92
C TYR A 124 15.89 3.35 -19.18
N VAL A 125 14.89 3.59 -20.04
CA VAL A 125 14.77 2.90 -21.32
C VAL A 125 14.83 3.95 -22.43
N VAL A 126 15.96 3.98 -23.12
CA VAL A 126 16.36 4.82 -24.30
C VAL A 126 15.73 6.23 -24.41
N LEU A 127 14.42 6.39 -24.23
CA LEU A 127 13.70 7.67 -24.37
C LEU A 127 12.73 7.99 -23.23
N SER A 128 12.63 7.11 -22.24
CA SER A 128 11.71 7.31 -21.10
C SER A 128 12.26 6.69 -19.81
N THR A 129 11.93 7.32 -18.69
CA THR A 129 12.22 6.78 -17.36
C THR A 129 10.94 6.22 -16.76
N THR A 130 10.93 4.95 -16.39
CA THR A 130 9.81 4.36 -15.64
C THR A 130 10.18 4.25 -14.18
N VAL A 131 9.42 4.91 -13.32
CA VAL A 131 9.53 4.80 -11.87
C VAL A 131 8.53 3.76 -11.37
N THR A 132 8.98 2.83 -10.54
CA THR A 132 8.14 1.78 -9.96
C THR A 132 8.33 1.73 -8.45
N VAL A 133 7.21 1.67 -7.71
CA VAL A 133 7.17 1.32 -6.30
C VAL A 133 6.25 0.12 -6.10
N ASP A 134 6.61 -0.78 -5.17
CA ASP A 134 5.84 -1.98 -4.86
C ASP A 134 5.95 -2.25 -3.36
N PHE A 135 4.82 -2.25 -2.67
CA PHE A 135 4.74 -2.36 -1.22
C PHE A 135 3.77 -3.46 -0.81
N ASP A 136 4.18 -4.24 0.19
CA ASP A 136 3.30 -5.13 0.93
C ASP A 136 2.98 -4.55 2.30
N TYR A 137 1.72 -4.64 2.69
CA TYR A 137 1.20 -4.16 3.98
C TYR A 137 0.55 -5.31 4.73
N ARG A 138 0.78 -5.38 6.03
CA ARG A 138 0.17 -6.36 6.93
C ARG A 138 -0.16 -5.70 8.27
N LEU A 139 -1.43 -5.70 8.67
CA LEU A 139 -1.90 -5.27 9.98
C LEU A 139 -2.19 -6.49 10.83
N VAL A 140 -1.57 -6.55 12.01
CA VAL A 140 -1.72 -7.65 12.95
C VAL A 140 -2.19 -7.11 14.30
N SER A 141 -3.13 -7.81 14.94
CA SER A 141 -3.64 -7.43 16.25
C SER A 141 -2.59 -7.64 17.37
N LYS A 142 -2.85 -7.06 18.53
CA LYS A 142 -2.07 -7.33 19.76
C LYS A 142 -2.15 -8.77 20.25
N THR A 143 -2.98 -9.60 19.65
CA THR A 143 -3.11 -11.03 19.93
C THR A 143 -2.49 -11.90 18.83
N GLY A 144 -1.77 -11.30 17.86
CA GLY A 144 -1.07 -12.01 16.78
C GLY A 144 -1.94 -12.38 15.58
N GLU A 145 -3.21 -11.98 15.57
CA GLU A 145 -4.12 -12.30 14.47
C GLU A 145 -3.98 -11.31 13.31
N GLU A 146 -3.84 -11.81 12.07
CA GLU A 146 -3.80 -10.98 10.89
C GLU A 146 -5.17 -10.37 10.62
N LEU A 147 -5.28 -9.05 10.77
CA LEU A 147 -6.52 -8.30 10.57
C LEU A 147 -6.72 -7.89 9.13
N TRP A 148 -5.64 -7.55 8.46
CA TRP A 148 -5.68 -7.02 7.09
C TRP A 148 -4.32 -7.15 6.43
N LYS A 149 -4.36 -7.40 5.13
CA LYS A 149 -3.20 -7.33 4.25
C LYS A 149 -3.55 -6.74 2.90
N ASN A 150 -2.58 -6.10 2.26
CA ASN A 150 -2.71 -5.54 0.93
C ASN A 150 -1.34 -5.50 0.26
N SER A 151 -1.34 -5.53 -1.07
CA SER A 151 -0.16 -5.29 -1.89
C SER A 151 -0.50 -4.19 -2.89
N GLN A 152 0.38 -3.21 -3.03
CA GLN A 152 0.15 -2.09 -3.92
C GLN A 152 1.38 -1.81 -4.77
N GLN A 153 1.25 -2.04 -6.07
CA GLN A 153 2.25 -1.66 -7.04
C GLN A 153 1.79 -0.40 -7.80
N MET A 154 2.70 0.55 -7.95
CA MET A 154 2.50 1.74 -8.76
C MET A 154 3.65 1.88 -9.77
N ARG A 155 3.30 2.22 -11.00
CA ARG A 155 4.26 2.49 -12.06
C ARG A 155 3.92 3.80 -12.73
N TYR A 156 4.91 4.63 -12.94
CA TYR A 156 4.80 5.88 -13.67
C TYR A 156 5.84 5.94 -14.79
N THR A 157 5.39 6.19 -16.00
CA THR A 157 6.25 6.45 -17.17
C THR A 157 5.85 7.80 -17.72
N PRO A 158 6.74 8.81 -17.74
CA PRO A 158 6.48 10.07 -18.41
C PRO A 158 6.25 9.81 -19.89
N SER A 159 5.04 10.09 -20.38
CA SER A 159 4.74 10.12 -21.80
C SER A 159 4.07 11.44 -22.13
N SER A 160 4.36 11.99 -23.30
CA SER A 160 3.80 13.26 -23.79
C SER A 160 2.26 13.24 -23.94
N ASN A 161 1.63 12.07 -23.82
CA ASN A 161 0.20 11.85 -24.05
C ASN A 161 -0.56 11.26 -22.86
N ASN A 162 0.02 11.21 -21.66
CA ASN A 162 -0.67 10.58 -20.53
C ASN A 162 -1.58 11.57 -19.78
N THR A 163 -2.73 11.87 -20.39
CA THR A 163 -3.83 12.67 -19.81
C THR A 163 -4.74 11.84 -18.89
N GLY A 164 -4.41 10.57 -18.62
CA GLY A 164 -5.30 9.59 -18.00
C GLY A 164 -5.46 9.65 -16.47
N GLY A 165 -4.89 10.61 -15.78
CA GLY A 165 -4.88 10.65 -14.30
C GLY A 165 -5.62 11.81 -13.65
N GLY A 166 -6.35 12.64 -14.40
CA GLY A 166 -6.96 13.86 -13.85
C GLY A 166 -5.92 14.83 -13.26
N ALA A 167 -6.37 15.82 -12.48
CA ALA A 167 -5.48 16.82 -11.86
C ALA A 167 -4.39 16.21 -10.96
N LEU A 168 -4.71 15.14 -10.23
CA LEU A 168 -3.77 14.46 -9.35
C LEU A 168 -2.67 13.74 -10.15
N GLY A 169 -3.01 13.07 -11.25
CA GLY A 169 -2.04 12.42 -12.13
C GLY A 169 -1.09 13.41 -12.79
N MET A 170 -1.58 14.61 -13.16
CA MET A 170 -0.75 15.70 -13.68
C MET A 170 0.26 16.21 -12.64
N LEU A 171 -0.16 16.39 -11.38
CA LEU A 171 0.73 16.87 -10.32
C LEU A 171 1.83 15.84 -10.01
N ILE A 172 1.48 14.56 -9.95
CA ILE A 172 2.45 13.47 -9.74
C ILE A 172 3.43 13.42 -10.91
N GLY A 173 2.90 13.49 -12.14
CA GLY A 173 3.70 13.51 -13.35
C GLY A 173 4.69 14.67 -13.41
N ALA A 174 4.25 15.87 -13.07
CA ALA A 174 5.08 17.06 -13.04
C ALA A 174 6.21 16.95 -11.98
N ALA A 175 5.90 16.43 -10.79
CA ALA A 175 6.88 16.25 -9.73
C ALA A 175 7.95 15.20 -10.10
N ILE A 176 7.54 14.09 -10.71
CA ILE A 176 8.49 13.04 -11.15
C ILE A 176 9.33 13.56 -12.33
N ASN A 177 8.73 14.22 -13.31
CA ASN A 177 9.46 14.79 -14.46
C ASN A 177 10.50 15.82 -14.02
N ALA A 178 10.14 16.72 -13.09
CA ALA A 178 11.08 17.70 -12.54
C ALA A 178 12.25 17.03 -11.79
N ALA A 179 12.02 15.90 -11.15
CA ALA A 179 13.04 15.15 -10.43
C ALA A 179 13.95 14.36 -11.37
N VAL A 180 13.38 13.73 -12.40
CA VAL A 180 14.14 13.03 -13.45
C VAL A 180 15.06 13.99 -14.20
N ALA A 181 14.58 15.20 -14.50
CA ALA A 181 15.40 16.25 -15.13
C ALA A 181 16.61 16.67 -14.29
N ARG A 182 16.60 16.42 -12.98
CA ARG A 182 17.71 16.69 -12.04
C ARG A 182 18.57 15.48 -11.74
N ALA A 183 18.38 14.36 -12.45
CA ALA A 183 19.03 13.07 -12.20
C ALA A 183 18.81 12.49 -10.76
N ALA A 184 17.78 12.97 -10.07
CA ALA A 184 17.40 12.50 -8.74
C ALA A 184 15.89 12.20 -8.72
N PRO A 185 15.45 10.97 -9.02
CA PRO A 185 14.04 10.63 -9.05
C PRO A 185 13.38 10.85 -7.69
N ASN A 186 12.27 11.60 -7.68
CA ASN A 186 11.46 11.80 -6.48
C ASN A 186 10.34 10.78 -6.44
N TYR A 187 10.48 9.77 -5.59
CA TYR A 187 9.50 8.71 -5.43
C TYR A 187 8.33 9.07 -4.51
N MET A 188 8.41 10.18 -3.75
CA MET A 188 7.41 10.55 -2.75
C MET A 188 5.98 10.68 -3.29
N PRO A 189 5.74 11.34 -4.45
CA PRO A 189 4.38 11.44 -4.98
C PRO A 189 3.77 10.07 -5.30
N LEU A 190 4.57 9.15 -5.84
CA LEU A 190 4.13 7.80 -6.18
C LEU A 190 3.91 6.96 -4.92
N THR A 191 4.78 7.10 -3.92
CA THR A 191 4.65 6.48 -2.60
C THR A 191 3.39 6.93 -1.89
N THR A 192 3.13 8.24 -1.86
CA THR A 192 1.91 8.80 -1.25
C THR A 192 0.66 8.25 -1.94
N GLN A 193 0.66 8.19 -3.26
CA GLN A 193 -0.47 7.62 -4.00
C GLN A 193 -0.64 6.12 -3.73
N ALA A 194 0.45 5.35 -3.69
CA ALA A 194 0.41 3.92 -3.36
C ALA A 194 -0.17 3.69 -1.97
N ASN A 195 0.31 4.45 -0.96
CA ASN A 195 -0.22 4.40 0.40
C ASN A 195 -1.70 4.79 0.47
N THR A 196 -2.12 5.83 -0.27
CA THR A 196 -3.53 6.24 -0.34
C THR A 196 -4.40 5.14 -0.95
N LEU A 197 -3.96 4.51 -2.04
CA LEU A 197 -4.69 3.41 -2.64
C LEU A 197 -4.72 2.17 -1.74
N ALA A 198 -3.60 1.81 -1.13
CA ALA A 198 -3.54 0.66 -0.24
C ALA A 198 -4.39 0.84 1.01
N LEU A 199 -4.29 1.99 1.66
CA LEU A 199 -4.86 2.22 2.99
C LEU A 199 -6.25 2.86 2.95
N GLN A 200 -6.57 3.70 1.94
CA GLN A 200 -7.78 4.52 1.97
C GLN A 200 -8.82 4.17 0.90
N THR A 201 -8.43 4.08 -0.38
CA THR A 201 -9.40 4.16 -1.50
C THR A 201 -9.36 3.03 -2.49
N GLY A 202 -8.36 2.12 -2.45
CA GLY A 202 -8.21 1.03 -3.40
C GLY A 202 -9.24 -0.09 -3.24
N ARG A 203 -8.99 -1.24 -3.87
CA ARG A 203 -9.93 -2.38 -3.86
C ARG A 203 -10.11 -3.04 -2.50
N ASN A 204 -9.08 -3.00 -1.66
CA ASN A 204 -9.09 -3.59 -0.32
C ASN A 204 -8.46 -2.61 0.68
N PRO A 205 -9.06 -1.42 0.91
CA PRO A 205 -8.48 -0.42 1.80
C PRO A 205 -8.59 -0.89 3.26
N LEU A 206 -7.79 -0.29 4.13
CA LEU A 206 -7.94 -0.47 5.58
C LEU A 206 -9.37 -0.07 6.01
N LEU A 207 -9.96 -0.77 6.97
CA LEU A 207 -11.26 -0.40 7.53
C LEU A 207 -11.16 0.95 8.25
N ASP A 208 -12.30 1.62 8.40
CA ASP A 208 -12.34 2.87 9.16
C ASP A 208 -12.20 2.57 10.65
N GLY A 209 -11.33 3.31 11.29
CA GLY A 209 -11.11 3.26 12.72
C GLY A 209 -12.16 4.05 13.52
N PRO A 210 -12.17 3.89 14.85
CA PRO A 210 -13.21 4.46 15.71
C PRO A 210 -13.20 5.99 15.80
N TYR A 211 -12.08 6.63 15.46
CA TYR A 211 -11.94 8.09 15.50
C TYR A 211 -12.21 8.78 14.17
N ARG A 212 -12.62 8.04 13.14
CA ARG A 212 -12.97 8.63 11.86
C ARG A 212 -14.25 9.45 12.02
N THR A 213 -14.14 10.77 11.90
CA THR A 213 -15.30 11.65 11.83
C THR A 213 -16.03 11.32 10.53
N GLN A 214 -17.25 10.80 10.65
CA GLN A 214 -18.11 10.64 9.48
C GLN A 214 -18.39 12.04 8.94
N ALA A 215 -17.86 12.37 7.77
CA ALA A 215 -18.26 13.56 7.06
C ALA A 215 -19.78 13.48 6.90
N LYS A 216 -20.51 14.37 7.56
CA LYS A 216 -21.96 14.47 7.40
C LYS A 216 -22.22 14.60 5.91
N LYS A 217 -22.88 13.61 5.32
CA LYS A 217 -23.47 13.76 3.99
C LYS A 217 -24.41 14.96 4.06
N LYS A 218 -23.99 16.08 3.47
CA LYS A 218 -24.89 17.18 3.15
C LYS A 218 -25.70 16.83 1.92
#